data_a6341841ab019f085d0912b0ac8fe82d
#
_entry.id   a6341841ab019f085d0912b0ac8fe82d
#
_cell.length_a   1.000
_cell.length_b   1.000
_cell.length_c   1.000
_cell.angle_alpha   90.00
_cell.angle_beta   90.00
_cell.angle_gamma   90.00
#
_symmetry.space_group_name_H-M   'P 1'
#
loop_
_entity.id
_entity.type
_entity.pdbx_description
1 polymer ?
#
loop_
_entity_poly.entity_id
_entity_poly.type
_entity_poly.pdbx_seq_one_letter_code
_entity_poly.pdbx_strand_id
1 'polypeptide(L)'
;MPLSLLVFYGSYREARAGIRLADYCMAQLAGRGHDVELIDARAVGLPILDRRYLDYGPGEAPEPMETLARKLLAADGFVFVAGEYNWGVQPGLKNLVDHFGKEWYGRPAGLLSYSAGRMAGARANSAWHPTLTGLGMAMIPRTITVGTIDTALDENAHPIGEGGAALDRAFPAFADELEWWCEAVRAKRKA
;
A
#
# COMPACT_ATOMS: atom_id res chain seq x y z
N MET A 1 -14.95 11.07 -10.57
CA MET A 1 -14.06 10.71 -11.70
C MET A 1 -13.13 9.62 -11.25
N PRO A 2 -12.77 8.63 -12.09
CA PRO A 2 -11.81 7.60 -11.71
C PRO A 2 -10.54 8.19 -11.08
N LEU A 3 -10.06 7.54 -10.03
CA LEU A 3 -8.77 7.83 -9.39
C LEU A 3 -7.73 6.84 -9.90
N SER A 4 -6.48 7.27 -10.01
CA SER A 4 -5.33 6.38 -10.21
C SER A 4 -4.75 6.03 -8.85
N LEU A 5 -4.86 4.77 -8.44
CA LEU A 5 -4.48 4.29 -7.13
C LEU A 5 -3.39 3.22 -7.23
N LEU A 6 -2.37 3.30 -6.41
CA LEU A 6 -1.33 2.27 -6.32
C LEU A 6 -1.48 1.50 -5.00
N VAL A 7 -1.54 0.18 -5.11
CA VAL A 7 -1.57 -0.74 -3.96
C VAL A 7 -0.19 -1.35 -3.79
N PHE A 8 0.45 -1.12 -2.65
CA PHE A 8 1.82 -1.57 -2.35
C PHE A 8 1.80 -2.83 -1.50
N TYR A 9 2.55 -3.84 -1.93
CA TYR A 9 2.76 -5.09 -1.21
C TYR A 9 4.24 -5.47 -1.17
N GLY A 10 4.75 -5.91 -0.02
CA GLY A 10 6.20 -6.01 0.16
C GLY A 10 6.74 -7.33 0.70
N SER A 11 5.98 -8.43 0.67
CA SER A 11 6.51 -9.72 1.11
C SER A 11 7.38 -10.38 0.05
N TYR A 12 8.61 -10.73 0.44
CA TYR A 12 9.53 -11.55 -0.36
C TYR A 12 9.48 -13.04 -0.01
N ARG A 13 8.67 -13.44 0.97
CA ARG A 13 8.54 -14.84 1.38
C ARG A 13 7.96 -15.68 0.22
N GLU A 14 8.27 -16.97 0.19
CA GLU A 14 7.71 -17.90 -0.80
C GLU A 14 6.19 -18.05 -0.58
N ALA A 15 5.79 -18.37 0.66
CA ALA A 15 4.39 -18.39 1.05
C ALA A 15 3.92 -16.95 1.38
N ARG A 16 3.13 -16.37 0.50
CA ARG A 16 2.77 -14.94 0.50
C ARG A 16 1.29 -14.72 0.84
N ALA A 17 0.79 -15.25 1.95
CA ALA A 17 -0.64 -15.18 2.29
C ALA A 17 -1.23 -13.75 2.20
N GLY A 18 -0.45 -12.73 2.56
CA GLY A 18 -0.91 -11.34 2.49
C GLY A 18 -1.14 -10.78 1.08
N ILE A 19 -0.71 -11.48 0.02
CA ILE A 19 -1.05 -11.07 -1.36
C ILE A 19 -2.56 -11.09 -1.57
N ARG A 20 -3.28 -12.03 -0.94
CA ARG A 20 -4.73 -12.12 -1.00
C ARG A 20 -5.41 -10.85 -0.51
N LEU A 21 -4.83 -10.17 0.50
CA LEU A 21 -5.36 -8.89 0.98
C LEU A 21 -5.10 -7.75 -0.02
N ALA A 22 -3.97 -7.78 -0.72
CA ALA A 22 -3.70 -6.83 -1.79
C ALA A 22 -4.65 -7.04 -2.97
N ASP A 23 -4.85 -8.29 -3.39
CA ASP A 23 -5.77 -8.65 -4.48
C ASP A 23 -7.23 -8.29 -4.13
N TYR A 24 -7.65 -8.56 -2.89
CA TYR A 24 -8.96 -8.14 -2.39
C TYR A 24 -9.11 -6.61 -2.48
N CYS A 25 -8.13 -5.86 -1.97
CA CYS A 25 -8.14 -4.41 -1.98
C CYS A 25 -8.23 -3.86 -3.41
N MET A 26 -7.44 -4.41 -4.34
CA MET A 26 -7.47 -4.04 -5.75
C MET A 26 -8.84 -4.30 -6.39
N ALA A 27 -9.41 -5.48 -6.16
CA ALA A 27 -10.72 -5.84 -6.70
C ALA A 27 -11.83 -4.92 -6.19
N GLN A 28 -11.82 -4.60 -4.88
CA GLN A 28 -12.79 -3.71 -4.27
C GLN A 28 -12.68 -2.28 -4.83
N LEU A 29 -11.49 -1.72 -4.94
CA LEU A 29 -11.28 -0.37 -5.47
C LEU A 29 -11.58 -0.31 -6.98
N ALA A 30 -11.19 -1.31 -7.75
CA ALA A 30 -11.53 -1.41 -9.18
C ALA A 30 -13.05 -1.53 -9.39
N GLY A 31 -13.75 -2.30 -8.54
CA GLY A 31 -15.22 -2.41 -8.54
C GLY A 31 -15.94 -1.08 -8.26
N ARG A 32 -15.26 -0.12 -7.64
CA ARG A 32 -15.74 1.25 -7.43
C ARG A 32 -15.43 2.18 -8.63
N GLY A 33 -14.82 1.66 -9.69
CA GLY A 33 -14.53 2.38 -10.93
C GLY A 33 -13.21 3.13 -10.96
N HIS A 34 -12.25 2.77 -10.10
CA HIS A 34 -10.91 3.34 -10.09
C HIS A 34 -9.93 2.55 -10.97
N ASP A 35 -8.88 3.23 -11.43
CA ASP A 35 -7.71 2.60 -12.06
C ASP A 35 -6.74 2.20 -10.95
N VAL A 36 -6.54 0.90 -10.76
CA VAL A 36 -5.81 0.37 -9.60
C VAL A 36 -4.67 -0.54 -10.08
N GLU A 37 -3.46 -0.26 -9.63
CA GLU A 37 -2.28 -1.04 -9.97
C GLU A 37 -1.59 -1.60 -8.71
N LEU A 38 -1.21 -2.89 -8.76
CA LEU A 38 -0.38 -3.51 -7.73
C LEU A 38 1.10 -3.19 -7.96
N ILE A 39 1.73 -2.63 -6.94
CA ILE A 39 3.19 -2.46 -6.85
C ILE A 39 3.73 -3.50 -5.86
N ASP A 40 4.11 -4.65 -6.41
CA ASP A 40 4.72 -5.72 -5.64
C ASP A 40 6.24 -5.52 -5.56
N ALA A 41 6.76 -5.24 -4.37
CA ALA A 41 8.19 -4.99 -4.16
C ALA A 41 9.08 -6.12 -4.67
N ARG A 42 8.61 -7.37 -4.59
CA ARG A 42 9.34 -8.53 -5.13
C ARG A 42 9.40 -8.51 -6.65
N ALA A 43 8.32 -8.13 -7.32
CA ALA A 43 8.26 -8.05 -8.78
C ALA A 43 9.03 -6.83 -9.32
N VAL A 44 9.00 -5.70 -8.61
CA VAL A 44 9.80 -4.51 -8.93
C VAL A 44 11.30 -4.82 -8.82
N GLY A 45 11.70 -5.65 -7.84
CA GLY A 45 13.04 -6.23 -7.76
C GLY A 45 14.16 -5.23 -7.47
N LEU A 46 13.90 -4.15 -6.73
CA LEU A 46 14.95 -3.21 -6.34
C LEU A 46 15.96 -3.90 -5.42
N PRO A 47 17.27 -3.60 -5.55
CA PRO A 47 18.28 -4.11 -4.63
C PRO A 47 18.02 -3.63 -3.21
N ILE A 48 18.78 -4.14 -2.24
CA ILE A 48 18.83 -3.48 -0.93
C ILE A 48 19.36 -2.06 -1.15
N LEU A 49 18.70 -1.09 -0.53
CA LEU A 49 18.97 0.32 -0.74
C LEU A 49 20.43 0.67 -0.49
N ASP A 50 21.11 1.04 -1.54
CA ASP A 50 22.45 1.65 -1.52
C ASP A 50 22.43 3.07 -2.08
N ARG A 51 21.51 3.33 -3.03
CA ARG A 51 21.36 4.64 -3.68
C ARG A 51 19.89 4.96 -3.93
N ARG A 52 19.45 6.12 -3.45
CA ARG A 52 18.06 6.57 -3.61
C ARG A 52 17.81 7.12 -5.02
N TYR A 53 16.57 7.16 -5.45
CA TYR A 53 16.19 7.72 -6.75
C TYR A 53 16.67 9.18 -6.92
N LEU A 54 16.58 9.99 -5.87
CA LEU A 54 17.02 11.39 -5.90
C LEU A 54 18.54 11.60 -6.06
N ASP A 55 19.35 10.56 -5.86
CA ASP A 55 20.80 10.61 -5.95
C ASP A 55 21.30 10.33 -7.40
N TYR A 56 20.37 10.05 -8.34
CA TYR A 56 20.62 9.94 -9.78
C TYR A 56 20.29 11.24 -10.50
N GLY A 57 20.96 11.51 -11.63
CA GLY A 57 20.55 12.54 -12.56
C GLY A 57 19.23 12.19 -13.26
N PRO A 58 18.56 13.17 -13.89
CA PRO A 58 17.31 12.94 -14.60
C PRO A 58 17.43 11.86 -15.69
N GLY A 59 16.68 10.75 -15.57
CA GLY A 59 16.70 9.63 -16.51
C GLY A 59 17.92 8.70 -16.39
N GLU A 60 18.75 8.85 -15.36
CA GLU A 60 19.94 8.01 -15.14
C GLU A 60 19.71 6.88 -14.13
N ALA A 61 18.58 6.87 -13.46
CA ALA A 61 18.27 5.78 -12.53
C ALA A 61 17.96 4.47 -13.30
N PRO A 62 18.15 3.29 -12.67
CA PRO A 62 17.75 2.03 -13.26
C PRO A 62 16.27 2.04 -13.68
N GLU A 63 15.95 1.41 -14.83
CA GLU A 63 14.60 1.43 -15.41
C GLU A 63 13.47 1.07 -14.44
N PRO A 64 13.59 0.08 -13.53
CA PRO A 64 12.54 -0.18 -12.54
C PRO A 64 12.27 1.02 -11.61
N MET A 65 13.31 1.80 -11.27
CA MET A 65 13.16 3.01 -10.45
C MET A 65 12.51 4.15 -11.25
N GLU A 66 12.96 4.39 -12.50
CA GLU A 66 12.36 5.39 -13.38
C GLU A 66 10.87 5.12 -13.63
N THR A 67 10.54 3.87 -13.91
CA THR A 67 9.17 3.45 -14.13
C THR A 67 8.31 3.64 -12.89
N LEU A 68 8.80 3.22 -11.71
CA LEU A 68 8.06 3.39 -10.47
C LEU A 68 7.93 4.87 -10.09
N ALA A 69 8.97 5.69 -10.26
CA ALA A 69 8.91 7.13 -10.01
C ALA A 69 7.80 7.81 -10.83
N ARG A 70 7.70 7.47 -12.14
CA ARG A 70 6.61 7.99 -13.00
C ARG A 70 5.22 7.60 -12.46
N LYS A 71 5.03 6.36 -12.02
CA LYS A 71 3.77 5.88 -11.44
C LYS A 71 3.43 6.61 -10.15
N LEU A 72 4.40 6.76 -9.23
CA LEU A 72 4.23 7.50 -7.98
C LEU A 72 3.78 8.94 -8.22
N LEU A 73 4.41 9.61 -9.17
CA LEU A 73 4.10 11.00 -9.52
C LEU A 73 2.72 11.14 -10.20
N ALA A 74 2.28 10.15 -10.96
CA ALA A 74 1.00 10.16 -11.65
C ALA A 74 -0.19 9.80 -10.74
N ALA A 75 0.04 9.00 -9.71
CA ALA A 75 -1.02 8.49 -8.84
C ALA A 75 -1.76 9.59 -8.05
N ASP A 76 -3.03 9.35 -7.78
CA ASP A 76 -3.87 10.20 -6.94
C ASP A 76 -3.77 9.82 -5.46
N GLY A 77 -3.51 8.55 -5.16
CA GLY A 77 -3.37 8.04 -3.79
C GLY A 77 -2.74 6.66 -3.73
N PHE A 78 -2.43 6.25 -2.51
CA PHE A 78 -1.70 5.02 -2.21
C PHE A 78 -2.45 4.16 -1.18
N VAL A 79 -2.33 2.85 -1.30
CA VAL A 79 -2.72 1.90 -0.26
C VAL A 79 -1.54 0.98 0.05
N PHE A 80 -1.16 0.89 1.32
CA PHE A 80 -0.08 0.01 1.77
C PHE A 80 -0.67 -1.23 2.43
N VAL A 81 -0.39 -2.41 1.88
CA VAL A 81 -0.75 -3.71 2.45
C VAL A 81 0.46 -4.25 3.20
N ALA A 82 0.48 -4.00 4.50
CA ALA A 82 1.65 -4.16 5.36
C ALA A 82 1.54 -5.35 6.29
N GLY A 83 2.39 -6.36 6.10
CA GLY A 83 2.51 -7.48 7.03
C GLY A 83 3.37 -7.13 8.25
N GLU A 84 3.05 -7.74 9.39
CA GLU A 84 3.87 -7.64 10.58
C GLU A 84 4.95 -8.72 10.58
N TYR A 85 6.23 -8.31 10.58
CA TYR A 85 7.38 -9.20 10.71
C TYR A 85 8.09 -8.93 12.04
N ASN A 86 8.06 -9.89 12.95
CA ASN A 86 8.72 -9.78 14.25
C ASN A 86 8.45 -8.42 14.96
N TRP A 87 7.16 -8.08 15.05
CA TRP A 87 6.69 -6.83 15.68
C TRP A 87 7.00 -5.54 14.92
N GLY A 88 7.49 -5.62 13.70
CA GLY A 88 7.89 -4.48 12.90
C GLY A 88 7.38 -4.53 11.47
N VAL A 89 7.91 -3.63 10.66
CA VAL A 89 7.57 -3.49 9.24
C VAL A 89 8.19 -4.60 8.39
N GLN A 90 7.58 -4.91 7.27
CA GLN A 90 8.14 -5.83 6.28
C GLN A 90 9.39 -5.22 5.62
N PRO A 91 10.54 -5.90 5.62
CA PRO A 91 11.78 -5.37 5.04
C PRO A 91 11.66 -5.00 3.57
N GLY A 92 10.99 -5.84 2.76
CA GLY A 92 10.86 -5.58 1.32
C GLY A 92 10.00 -4.37 1.00
N LEU A 93 8.90 -4.14 1.76
CA LEU A 93 8.09 -2.94 1.60
C LEU A 93 8.87 -1.69 2.05
N LYS A 94 9.57 -1.79 3.17
CA LYS A 94 10.40 -0.69 3.67
C LYS A 94 11.51 -0.33 2.70
N ASN A 95 12.21 -1.34 2.16
CA ASN A 95 13.23 -1.14 1.15
C ASN A 95 12.69 -0.41 -0.09
N LEU A 96 11.54 -0.84 -0.64
CA LEU A 96 10.92 -0.16 -1.77
C LEU A 96 10.57 1.29 -1.46
N VAL A 97 9.97 1.55 -0.31
CA VAL A 97 9.56 2.90 0.11
C VAL A 97 10.77 3.83 0.24
N ASP A 98 11.87 3.36 0.81
CA ASP A 98 13.06 4.16 1.08
C ASP A 98 13.88 4.54 -0.17
N HIS A 99 13.65 3.87 -1.30
CA HIS A 99 14.28 4.27 -2.57
C HIS A 99 13.79 5.61 -3.11
N PHE A 100 12.61 6.07 -2.66
CA PHE A 100 11.98 7.28 -3.15
C PHE A 100 11.74 8.28 -2.01
N GLY A 101 11.61 9.55 -2.34
CA GLY A 101 11.42 10.62 -1.37
C GLY A 101 10.29 11.58 -1.80
N LYS A 102 10.63 12.60 -2.57
CA LYS A 102 9.68 13.62 -3.03
C LYS A 102 8.52 13.07 -3.89
N GLU A 103 8.70 11.88 -4.47
CA GLU A 103 7.71 11.20 -5.31
C GLU A 103 6.47 10.80 -4.49
N TRP A 104 6.62 10.62 -3.18
CA TRP A 104 5.53 10.33 -2.23
C TRP A 104 4.73 11.58 -1.82
N TYR A 105 5.35 12.73 -1.90
CA TYR A 105 4.83 13.96 -1.28
C TYR A 105 3.42 14.34 -1.77
N GLY A 106 2.58 14.74 -0.82
CA GLY A 106 1.28 15.32 -1.10
C GLY A 106 0.24 14.36 -1.68
N ARG A 107 0.36 13.04 -1.41
CA ARG A 107 -0.66 12.05 -1.76
C ARG A 107 -1.30 11.47 -0.49
N PRO A 108 -2.62 11.24 -0.51
CA PRO A 108 -3.27 10.46 0.53
C PRO A 108 -2.79 9.02 0.53
N ALA A 109 -2.68 8.44 1.71
CA ALA A 109 -2.28 7.06 1.87
C ALA A 109 -3.14 6.34 2.91
N GLY A 110 -3.71 5.20 2.52
CA GLY A 110 -4.42 4.27 3.39
C GLY A 110 -3.52 3.10 3.78
N LEU A 111 -3.79 2.49 4.94
CA LEU A 111 -2.99 1.40 5.46
C LEU A 111 -3.89 0.21 5.85
N LEU A 112 -3.64 -0.93 5.20
CA LEU A 112 -4.16 -2.23 5.57
C LEU A 112 -3.02 -3.04 6.18
N SER A 113 -3.16 -3.52 7.41
CA SER A 113 -2.16 -4.39 8.01
C SER A 113 -2.68 -5.81 8.22
N TYR A 114 -1.77 -6.77 8.23
CA TYR A 114 -2.13 -8.17 8.46
C TYR A 114 -1.03 -8.92 9.21
N SER A 115 -1.43 -10.04 9.80
CA SER A 115 -0.49 -11.04 10.35
C SER A 115 -1.10 -12.44 10.30
N ALA A 116 -0.24 -13.45 10.44
CA ALA A 116 -0.68 -14.82 10.66
C ALA A 116 -1.33 -15.02 12.04
N GLY A 117 -1.02 -14.16 13.00
CA GLY A 117 -1.58 -14.20 14.34
C GLY A 117 -2.76 -13.24 14.54
N ARG A 118 -3.40 -13.35 15.71
CA ARG A 118 -4.58 -12.55 16.08
C ARG A 118 -4.33 -11.04 16.22
N MET A 119 -3.05 -10.60 16.33
CA MET A 119 -2.71 -9.18 16.49
C MET A 119 -2.86 -8.35 15.21
N ALA A 120 -3.21 -9.00 14.11
CA ALA A 120 -3.65 -8.36 12.87
C ALA A 120 -2.66 -7.35 12.27
N GLY A 121 -1.38 -7.44 12.62
CA GLY A 121 -0.37 -6.49 12.13
C GLY A 121 -0.42 -5.11 12.80
N ALA A 122 -1.05 -5.00 13.98
CA ALA A 122 -1.26 -3.71 14.66
C ALA A 122 0.05 -2.95 14.94
N ARG A 123 1.15 -3.65 15.24
CA ARG A 123 2.45 -3.01 15.50
C ARG A 123 3.10 -2.49 14.23
N ALA A 124 3.02 -3.27 13.13
CA ALA A 124 3.46 -2.81 11.82
C ALA A 124 2.65 -1.59 11.37
N ASN A 125 1.32 -1.61 11.60
CA ASN A 125 0.44 -0.47 11.34
C ASN A 125 0.96 0.78 12.03
N SER A 126 1.18 0.72 13.34
CA SER A 126 1.70 1.86 14.11
C SER A 126 3.10 2.31 13.66
N ALA A 127 3.97 1.38 13.27
CA ALA A 127 5.33 1.69 12.82
C ALA A 127 5.37 2.35 11.43
N TRP A 128 4.39 2.10 10.57
CA TRP A 128 4.31 2.71 9.25
C TRP A 128 3.89 4.18 9.29
N HIS A 129 3.03 4.60 10.22
CA HIS A 129 2.52 5.96 10.28
C HIS A 129 3.61 7.04 10.28
N PRO A 130 4.63 7.01 11.18
CA PRO A 130 5.69 8.01 11.16
C PRO A 130 6.53 7.97 9.88
N THR A 131 6.76 6.79 9.30
CA THR A 131 7.52 6.65 8.05
C THR A 131 6.78 7.33 6.89
N LEU A 132 5.52 6.98 6.68
CA LEU A 132 4.74 7.51 5.55
C LEU A 132 4.43 8.99 5.70
N THR A 133 4.11 9.44 6.93
CA THR A 133 3.93 10.86 7.23
C THR A 133 5.23 11.66 7.05
N GLY A 134 6.37 11.11 7.47
CA GLY A 134 7.70 11.73 7.29
C GLY A 134 8.08 11.92 5.83
N LEU A 135 7.55 11.08 4.93
CA LEU A 135 7.69 11.22 3.47
C LEU A 135 6.68 12.20 2.84
N GLY A 136 5.87 12.85 3.67
CA GLY A 136 4.91 13.87 3.23
C GLY A 136 3.59 13.33 2.69
N MET A 137 3.26 12.06 2.94
CA MET A 137 1.94 11.52 2.63
C MET A 137 0.89 11.97 3.65
N ALA A 138 -0.33 12.22 3.18
CA ALA A 138 -1.48 12.48 4.03
C ALA A 138 -2.12 11.14 4.44
N MET A 139 -1.76 10.64 5.62
CA MET A 139 -2.36 9.39 6.12
C MET A 139 -3.83 9.57 6.41
N ILE A 140 -4.70 8.76 5.81
CA ILE A 140 -6.11 8.76 6.18
C ILE A 140 -6.27 8.15 7.58
N PRO A 141 -7.17 8.69 8.42
CA PRO A 141 -7.36 8.21 9.80
C PRO A 141 -7.80 6.76 9.89
N ARG A 142 -8.60 6.29 8.94
CA ARG A 142 -9.15 4.94 8.94
C ARG A 142 -8.12 3.94 8.44
N THR A 143 -7.90 2.90 9.24
CA THR A 143 -7.04 1.77 8.88
C THR A 143 -7.82 0.46 8.98
N ILE A 144 -7.38 -0.57 8.27
CA ILE A 144 -7.92 -1.93 8.39
C ILE A 144 -6.83 -2.86 8.90
N THR A 145 -7.18 -3.73 9.84
CA THR A 145 -6.27 -4.73 10.38
C THR A 145 -6.89 -6.13 10.24
N VAL A 146 -6.14 -7.07 9.65
CA VAL A 146 -6.61 -8.45 9.39
C VAL A 146 -5.73 -9.45 10.13
N GLY A 147 -6.29 -10.05 11.18
CA GLY A 147 -5.64 -11.16 11.89
C GLY A 147 -5.88 -12.49 11.19
N THR A 148 -5.04 -13.48 11.50
CA THR A 148 -5.18 -14.85 10.96
C THR A 148 -5.51 -14.87 9.48
N ILE A 149 -4.70 -14.18 8.69
CA ILE A 149 -4.97 -13.89 7.27
C ILE A 149 -5.37 -15.13 6.45
N ASP A 150 -4.84 -16.30 6.78
CA ASP A 150 -5.12 -17.55 6.09
C ASP A 150 -6.57 -18.04 6.30
N THR A 151 -7.26 -17.56 7.33
CA THR A 151 -8.67 -17.88 7.64
C THR A 151 -9.62 -16.73 7.37
N ALA A 152 -9.11 -15.58 6.94
CA ALA A 152 -9.90 -14.41 6.59
C ALA A 152 -10.14 -14.28 5.07
N LEU A 153 -9.19 -14.76 4.27
CA LEU A 153 -9.28 -14.75 2.81
C LEU A 153 -8.89 -16.11 2.24
N ASP A 154 -9.66 -16.60 1.29
CA ASP A 154 -9.35 -17.82 0.53
C ASP A 154 -8.22 -17.56 -0.50
N GLU A 155 -7.84 -18.60 -1.27
CA GLU A 155 -6.79 -18.52 -2.28
C GLU A 155 -7.12 -17.57 -3.43
N ASN A 156 -8.39 -17.27 -3.65
CA ASN A 156 -8.89 -16.35 -4.68
C ASN A 156 -9.19 -14.96 -4.11
N ALA A 157 -8.70 -14.66 -2.91
CA ALA A 157 -8.92 -13.39 -2.20
C ALA A 157 -10.39 -13.12 -1.83
N HIS A 158 -11.25 -14.14 -1.77
CA HIS A 158 -12.61 -13.97 -1.28
C HIS A 158 -12.64 -13.98 0.24
N PRO A 159 -13.42 -13.07 0.87
CA PRO A 159 -13.62 -13.07 2.32
C PRO A 159 -14.24 -14.37 2.82
N ILE A 160 -13.64 -14.98 3.84
CA ILE A 160 -14.12 -16.19 4.50
C ILE A 160 -14.11 -16.01 6.02
N GLY A 161 -14.95 -16.78 6.69
CA GLY A 161 -15.04 -16.75 8.14
C GLY A 161 -15.39 -15.39 8.75
N GLU A 162 -15.23 -15.25 10.05
CA GLU A 162 -15.53 -13.99 10.76
C GLU A 162 -14.55 -12.86 10.38
N GLY A 163 -13.27 -13.19 10.18
CA GLY A 163 -12.24 -12.22 9.79
C GLY A 163 -12.53 -11.61 8.44
N GLY A 164 -12.91 -12.42 7.45
CA GLY A 164 -13.30 -11.96 6.13
C GLY A 164 -14.58 -11.12 6.14
N ALA A 165 -15.59 -11.58 6.88
CA ALA A 165 -16.82 -10.81 7.04
C ALA A 165 -16.59 -9.45 7.74
N ALA A 166 -15.64 -9.37 8.68
CA ALA A 166 -15.26 -8.11 9.31
C ALA A 166 -14.53 -7.17 8.34
N LEU A 167 -13.62 -7.73 7.53
CA LEU A 167 -12.93 -7.00 6.47
C LEU A 167 -13.94 -6.40 5.48
N ASP A 168 -14.88 -7.22 5.00
CA ASP A 168 -15.87 -6.82 4.00
C ASP A 168 -16.81 -5.71 4.51
N ARG A 169 -17.17 -5.77 5.79
CA ARG A 169 -17.95 -4.68 6.43
C ARG A 169 -17.14 -3.38 6.62
N ALA A 170 -15.84 -3.48 6.88
CA ALA A 170 -15.01 -2.31 7.16
C ALA A 170 -14.52 -1.60 5.88
N PHE A 171 -14.37 -2.33 4.78
CA PHE A 171 -13.72 -1.83 3.57
C PHE A 171 -14.47 -0.65 2.91
N PRO A 172 -15.80 -0.65 2.77
CA PRO A 172 -16.50 0.49 2.14
C PRO A 172 -16.18 1.83 2.80
N ALA A 173 -16.21 1.89 4.12
CA ALA A 173 -15.92 3.14 4.84
C ALA A 173 -14.43 3.55 4.73
N PHE A 174 -13.51 2.60 4.60
CA PHE A 174 -12.10 2.89 4.29
C PHE A 174 -11.94 3.46 2.89
N ALA A 175 -12.61 2.87 1.90
CA ALA A 175 -12.56 3.32 0.52
C ALA A 175 -13.18 4.72 0.36
N ASP A 176 -14.35 4.97 0.96
CA ASP A 176 -15.01 6.28 0.95
C ASP A 176 -14.09 7.38 1.49
N GLU A 177 -13.39 7.11 2.59
CA GLU A 177 -12.47 8.08 3.17
C GLU A 177 -11.22 8.30 2.30
N LEU A 178 -10.65 7.22 1.74
CA LEU A 178 -9.52 7.33 0.81
C LEU A 178 -9.90 8.17 -0.42
N GLU A 179 -11.04 7.89 -1.02
CA GLU A 179 -11.57 8.62 -2.18
C GLU A 179 -11.75 10.10 -1.87
N TRP A 180 -12.37 10.42 -0.74
CA TRP A 180 -12.59 11.80 -0.30
C TRP A 180 -11.27 12.58 -0.19
N TRP A 181 -10.25 11.98 0.47
CA TRP A 181 -8.94 12.60 0.58
C TRP A 181 -8.24 12.75 -0.77
N CYS A 182 -8.30 11.70 -1.63
CA CYS A 182 -7.70 11.73 -2.97
C CYS A 182 -8.32 12.83 -3.84
N GLU A 183 -9.64 12.98 -3.81
CA GLU A 183 -10.34 14.02 -4.56
C GLU A 183 -9.99 15.43 -4.09
N ALA A 184 -9.97 15.65 -2.77
CA ALA A 184 -9.61 16.94 -2.17
C ALA A 184 -8.17 17.35 -2.53
N VAL A 185 -7.21 16.43 -2.40
CA VAL A 185 -5.79 16.71 -2.70
C VAL A 185 -5.58 16.88 -4.20
N ARG A 186 -6.21 16.04 -5.05
CA ARG A 186 -6.12 16.14 -6.51
C ARG A 186 -6.60 17.50 -7.02
N ALA A 187 -7.69 18.02 -6.45
CA ALA A 187 -8.20 19.34 -6.79
C ALA A 187 -7.15 20.44 -6.54
N LYS A 188 -6.42 20.34 -5.43
CA LYS A 188 -5.36 21.31 -5.07
C LYS A 188 -4.08 21.15 -5.92
N ARG A 189 -3.69 19.93 -6.29
CA ARG A 189 -2.50 19.69 -7.14
C ARG A 189 -2.69 20.19 -8.57
N LYS A 190 -3.91 20.29 -9.06
CA LYS A 190 -4.25 20.78 -10.40
C LYS A 190 -4.46 22.30 -10.47
N ALA A 191 -4.55 22.95 -9.31
CA ALA A 191 -4.70 24.41 -9.19
C ALA A 191 -3.32 25.10 -9.15
#